data_5f3cf44c21321a8e62acbd476cad4185
#
_entry.id   5f3cf44c21321a8e62acbd476cad4185
#
_cell.length_a   1.000
_cell.length_b   1.000
_cell.length_c   1.000
_cell.angle_alpha   90.00
_cell.angle_beta   90.00
_cell.angle_gamma   90.00
#
_symmetry.space_group_name_H-M   'P 1'
#
loop_
_entity.id
_entity.type
_entity.pdbx_description
1 polymer ?
#
loop_
_entity_poly.entity_id
_entity_poly.type
_entity_poly.pdbx_seq_one_letter_code
_entity_poly.pdbx_strand_id
1 'polypeptide(L)'
;MNIKALTAIAVVLAVPVAAIAGPDDDNLVINDELDIISVTEAPAHTENLDTIYSGWHFRTDETQALQIDDFDNPAMIFVDQAVDLYEAVDGAAGKSCASCHEDVESFKGLHAEMPKVDAESGELVVMEDLINTCRTERMEAEAWKWSGADMQAMVALIGLQSRGMPMSVAIDGAAAPYWEQGKEMYYTRYGQLELSCANCHEENWGNMIRADHLSQGMTNGFPTYRLKQAKLISRHNRFRGCIRDTRAETFAEGSDEFRALELYVASRGNGLSVETPAVRQ
;
A
#
# COMPACT_ATOMS: atom_id res chain seq x y z
N MET A 1 -69.25 39.72 -1.13
CA MET A 1 -68.66 38.44 -1.57
C MET A 1 -67.20 38.46 -1.20
N ASN A 2 -66.89 37.89 -0.01
CA ASN A 2 -65.52 37.99 0.55
C ASN A 2 -64.75 36.73 0.16
N ILE A 3 -63.73 36.88 -0.70
CA ILE A 3 -62.81 35.82 -1.08
C ILE A 3 -61.72 35.78 -0.03
N LYS A 4 -61.70 34.71 0.80
CA LYS A 4 -60.60 34.45 1.73
C LYS A 4 -59.44 33.84 0.95
N ALA A 5 -58.31 34.54 0.87
CA ALA A 5 -57.07 34.01 0.35
C ALA A 5 -56.49 32.92 1.31
N LEU A 6 -56.35 31.69 0.85
CA LEU A 6 -55.61 30.62 1.54
C LEU A 6 -54.11 30.79 1.23
N THR A 7 -53.36 31.15 2.23
CA THR A 7 -51.90 31.18 2.15
C THR A 7 -51.38 29.75 2.42
N ALA A 8 -50.86 29.09 1.37
CA ALA A 8 -50.20 27.81 1.53
C ALA A 8 -48.77 28.01 2.08
N ILE A 9 -48.53 27.50 3.27
CA ILE A 9 -47.16 27.47 3.87
C ILE A 9 -46.47 26.21 3.32
N ALA A 10 -45.46 26.42 2.48
CA ALA A 10 -44.59 25.33 2.04
C ALA A 10 -43.57 25.02 3.18
N VAL A 11 -43.73 23.90 3.82
CA VAL A 11 -42.74 23.37 4.78
C VAL A 11 -41.64 22.70 3.96
N VAL A 12 -40.49 23.38 3.88
CA VAL A 12 -39.27 22.79 3.34
C VAL A 12 -38.71 21.84 4.40
N LEU A 13 -38.86 20.55 4.22
CA LEU A 13 -38.19 19.53 5.01
C LEU A 13 -36.68 19.51 4.58
N ALA A 14 -35.83 20.14 5.39
CA ALA A 14 -34.39 19.96 5.28
C ALA A 14 -34.06 18.51 5.68
N VAL A 15 -33.77 17.67 4.70
CA VAL A 15 -33.19 16.34 4.95
C VAL A 15 -31.75 16.61 5.45
N PRO A 16 -31.37 16.14 6.64
CA PRO A 16 -29.97 16.23 7.05
C PRO A 16 -29.14 15.39 6.08
N VAL A 17 -28.29 16.03 5.30
CA VAL A 17 -27.19 15.34 4.60
C VAL A 17 -26.32 14.80 5.72
N ALA A 18 -26.29 13.48 5.90
CA ALA A 18 -25.31 12.86 6.77
C ALA A 18 -23.94 13.28 6.25
N ALA A 19 -23.19 14.06 7.02
CA ALA A 19 -21.81 14.33 6.73
C ALA A 19 -21.08 12.99 6.74
N ILE A 20 -20.65 12.53 5.58
CA ILE A 20 -19.67 11.44 5.49
C ILE A 20 -18.45 12.01 6.17
N ALA A 21 -18.00 11.38 7.27
CA ALA A 21 -16.74 11.76 7.90
C ALA A 21 -15.64 11.59 6.84
N GLY A 22 -15.16 12.68 6.32
CA GLY A 22 -14.00 12.71 5.44
C GLY A 22 -12.73 12.32 6.21
N PRO A 23 -11.62 12.08 5.51
CA PRO A 23 -10.33 11.92 6.16
C PRO A 23 -9.99 13.22 6.93
N ASP A 24 -9.29 13.05 8.06
CA ASP A 24 -8.83 14.21 8.83
C ASP A 24 -7.90 15.08 7.98
N ASP A 25 -8.00 16.41 8.14
CA ASP A 25 -7.22 17.38 7.36
C ASP A 25 -5.77 17.53 7.89
N ASP A 26 -5.39 16.74 8.88
CA ASP A 26 -4.07 16.79 9.49
C ASP A 26 -2.99 16.27 8.53
N ASN A 27 -1.87 16.97 8.47
CA ASN A 27 -0.72 16.55 7.69
C ASN A 27 0.09 15.50 8.47
N LEU A 28 0.50 14.45 7.79
CA LEU A 28 1.42 13.48 8.34
C LEU A 28 2.84 14.02 8.34
N VAL A 29 3.39 14.30 9.51
CA VAL A 29 4.80 14.64 9.72
C VAL A 29 5.41 13.55 10.58
N ILE A 30 6.56 12.99 10.20
CA ILE A 30 7.22 11.92 10.94
C ILE A 30 8.42 12.52 11.69
N ASN A 31 8.54 12.21 12.99
CA ASN A 31 9.60 12.67 13.89
C ASN A 31 9.70 14.20 13.97
N ASP A 32 8.61 14.93 13.77
CA ASP A 32 8.57 16.40 13.70
C ASP A 32 9.49 17.02 12.62
N GLU A 33 10.02 16.23 11.69
CA GLU A 33 11.04 16.65 10.71
C GLU A 33 10.68 16.32 9.27
N LEU A 34 10.03 15.18 9.02
CA LEU A 34 9.80 14.68 7.68
C LEU A 34 8.34 14.87 7.26
N ASP A 35 8.10 15.85 6.41
CA ASP A 35 6.80 16.05 5.77
C ASP A 35 6.48 14.92 4.80
N ILE A 36 5.29 14.31 4.95
CA ILE A 36 4.79 13.25 4.08
C ILE A 36 3.64 13.80 3.23
N ILE A 37 3.77 13.69 1.91
CA ILE A 37 2.66 13.97 0.99
C ILE A 37 1.65 12.83 1.16
N SER A 38 0.71 13.01 2.06
CA SER A 38 -0.33 12.03 2.40
C SER A 38 -1.65 12.29 1.66
N VAL A 39 -1.76 13.44 0.97
CA VAL A 39 -2.88 13.85 0.11
C VAL A 39 -2.33 14.50 -1.15
N THR A 40 -2.86 14.13 -2.32
CA THR A 40 -2.50 14.76 -3.59
C THR A 40 -3.60 14.58 -4.63
N GLU A 41 -3.51 15.29 -5.75
CA GLU A 41 -4.36 15.06 -6.92
C GLU A 41 -4.19 13.62 -7.42
N ALA A 42 -5.29 13.00 -7.83
CA ALA A 42 -5.25 11.63 -8.35
C ALA A 42 -4.51 11.59 -9.69
N PRO A 43 -3.67 10.57 -9.93
CA PRO A 43 -3.07 10.35 -11.24
C PRO A 43 -4.14 10.23 -12.33
N ALA A 44 -3.87 10.76 -13.54
CA ALA A 44 -4.83 10.83 -14.63
C ALA A 44 -5.43 9.45 -15.05
N HIS A 45 -4.76 8.36 -14.71
CA HIS A 45 -5.24 6.99 -14.97
C HIS A 45 -6.16 6.43 -13.85
N THR A 46 -6.41 7.21 -12.80
CA THR A 46 -7.31 6.84 -11.68
C THR A 46 -8.66 7.53 -11.91
N GLU A 47 -9.50 6.93 -12.75
CA GLU A 47 -10.67 7.56 -13.38
C GLU A 47 -11.78 8.00 -12.40
N ASN A 48 -11.88 7.38 -11.21
CA ASN A 48 -12.99 7.56 -10.28
C ASN A 48 -12.61 8.33 -9.00
N LEU A 49 -11.44 8.92 -8.96
CA LEU A 49 -10.96 9.71 -7.83
C LEU A 49 -10.33 11.01 -8.33
N ASP A 50 -10.71 12.13 -7.76
CA ASP A 50 -10.10 13.43 -8.05
C ASP A 50 -8.88 13.69 -7.13
N THR A 51 -8.99 13.24 -5.89
CA THR A 51 -7.97 13.36 -4.86
C THR A 51 -7.69 12.00 -4.25
N ILE A 52 -6.42 11.70 -4.03
CA ILE A 52 -5.99 10.47 -3.36
C ILE A 52 -5.43 10.76 -1.98
N TYR A 53 -5.79 9.89 -1.06
CA TYR A 53 -5.42 9.96 0.35
C TYR A 53 -4.65 8.70 0.73
N SER A 54 -3.59 8.86 1.47
CA SER A 54 -2.90 7.71 2.07
C SER A 54 -3.83 6.96 3.03
N GLY A 55 -3.53 5.69 3.26
CA GLY A 55 -4.27 4.88 4.22
C GLY A 55 -4.21 5.40 5.66
N TRP A 56 -3.30 6.33 5.99
CA TRP A 56 -3.16 6.96 7.31
C TRP A 56 -4.42 7.75 7.69
N HIS A 57 -4.98 8.53 6.77
CA HIS A 57 -6.18 9.36 6.98
C HIS A 57 -7.45 8.59 7.35
N PHE A 58 -7.45 7.28 7.14
CA PHE A 58 -8.58 6.41 7.48
C PHE A 58 -8.39 5.67 8.81
N ARG A 59 -7.44 6.06 9.60
CA ARG A 59 -7.14 5.45 10.91
C ARG A 59 -7.66 6.33 12.02
N THR A 60 -7.87 5.70 13.19
CA THR A 60 -8.18 6.44 14.41
C THR A 60 -6.95 7.22 14.88
N ASP A 61 -7.14 8.29 15.65
CA ASP A 61 -6.09 9.14 16.18
C ASP A 61 -5.00 8.33 16.92
N GLU A 62 -5.38 7.30 17.67
CA GLU A 62 -4.43 6.43 18.37
C GLU A 62 -3.56 5.62 17.39
N THR A 63 -4.13 5.19 16.26
CA THR A 63 -3.36 4.46 15.24
C THR A 63 -2.49 5.41 14.43
N GLN A 64 -2.98 6.62 14.16
CA GLN A 64 -2.23 7.67 13.49
C GLN A 64 -1.00 8.08 14.31
N ALA A 65 -1.20 8.30 15.62
CA ALA A 65 -0.13 8.66 16.55
C ALA A 65 1.05 7.67 16.56
N LEU A 66 0.79 6.36 16.39
CA LEU A 66 1.83 5.35 16.31
C LEU A 66 2.74 5.48 15.07
N GLN A 67 2.34 6.21 14.04
CA GLN A 67 3.13 6.35 12.81
C GLN A 67 3.89 7.67 12.74
N ILE A 68 3.55 8.67 13.56
CA ILE A 68 4.19 9.99 13.52
C ILE A 68 5.55 10.03 14.23
N ASP A 69 5.86 9.04 15.05
CA ASP A 69 7.13 8.91 15.75
C ASP A 69 7.70 7.50 15.59
N ASP A 70 8.93 7.38 15.09
CA ASP A 70 9.60 6.10 14.89
C ASP A 70 9.85 5.35 16.21
N PHE A 71 9.95 6.05 17.33
CA PHE A 71 10.10 5.42 18.64
C PHE A 71 8.82 4.68 19.05
N ASP A 72 7.66 5.24 18.72
CA ASP A 72 6.35 4.65 19.02
C ASP A 72 5.87 3.67 17.93
N ASN A 73 6.48 3.71 16.75
CA ASN A 73 6.08 2.86 15.62
C ASN A 73 6.52 1.40 15.83
N PRO A 74 5.60 0.48 16.10
CA PRO A 74 5.95 -0.92 16.39
C PRO A 74 6.57 -1.65 15.18
N ALA A 75 6.52 -1.08 13.99
CA ALA A 75 7.17 -1.63 12.81
C ALA A 75 8.70 -1.47 12.85
N MET A 76 9.21 -0.47 13.60
CA MET A 76 10.64 -0.18 13.64
C MET A 76 11.45 -1.30 14.27
N ILE A 77 10.87 -2.10 15.19
CA ILE A 77 11.52 -3.30 15.72
C ILE A 77 11.91 -4.29 14.60
N PHE A 78 11.08 -4.40 13.55
CA PHE A 78 11.37 -5.26 12.40
C PHE A 78 12.45 -4.64 11.49
N VAL A 79 12.48 -3.33 11.39
CA VAL A 79 13.55 -2.61 10.68
C VAL A 79 14.89 -2.85 11.38
N ASP A 80 14.96 -2.73 12.70
CA ASP A 80 16.16 -3.01 13.48
C ASP A 80 16.64 -4.46 13.29
N GLN A 81 15.73 -5.42 13.34
CA GLN A 81 16.05 -6.83 13.03
C GLN A 81 16.57 -7.01 11.59
N ALA A 82 16.05 -6.24 10.63
CA ALA A 82 16.50 -6.32 9.26
C ALA A 82 17.91 -5.74 9.05
N VAL A 83 18.36 -4.81 9.86
CA VAL A 83 19.76 -4.35 9.86
C VAL A 83 20.71 -5.52 10.16
N ASP A 84 20.41 -6.31 11.19
CA ASP A 84 21.19 -7.51 11.51
C ASP A 84 21.17 -8.52 10.36
N LEU A 85 19.99 -8.73 9.73
CA LEU A 85 19.86 -9.64 8.57
C LEU A 85 20.62 -9.13 7.33
N TYR A 86 20.71 -7.82 7.15
CA TYR A 86 21.43 -7.20 6.03
C TYR A 86 22.94 -7.46 6.11
N GLU A 87 23.47 -7.46 7.31
CA GLU A 87 24.90 -7.70 7.60
C GLU A 87 25.22 -9.19 7.76
N ALA A 88 24.23 -10.04 8.05
CA ALA A 88 24.42 -11.46 8.30
C ALA A 88 24.91 -12.20 7.06
N VAL A 89 26.04 -12.92 7.19
CA VAL A 89 26.53 -13.83 6.16
C VAL A 89 25.65 -15.07 6.10
N ASP A 90 25.16 -15.40 4.89
CA ASP A 90 24.30 -16.57 4.65
C ASP A 90 24.63 -17.24 3.31
N GLY A 91 24.18 -18.48 3.14
CA GLY A 91 24.36 -19.26 1.93
C GLY A 91 25.78 -19.78 1.69
N ALA A 92 25.93 -20.62 0.65
CA ALA A 92 27.19 -21.27 0.33
C ALA A 92 28.26 -20.30 -0.21
N ALA A 93 27.85 -19.17 -0.79
CA ALA A 93 28.77 -18.15 -1.26
C ALA A 93 29.41 -17.32 -0.12
N GLY A 94 28.96 -17.49 1.12
CA GLY A 94 29.53 -16.81 2.29
C GLY A 94 29.43 -15.28 2.21
N LYS A 95 28.30 -14.76 1.70
CA LYS A 95 28.07 -13.32 1.50
C LYS A 95 26.90 -12.83 2.35
N SER A 96 26.89 -11.54 2.60
CA SER A 96 25.74 -10.80 3.14
C SER A 96 25.20 -9.83 2.08
N CYS A 97 24.07 -9.17 2.35
CA CYS A 97 23.60 -8.07 1.49
C CYS A 97 24.64 -6.95 1.46
N ALA A 98 25.21 -6.58 2.61
CA ALA A 98 26.25 -5.57 2.75
C ALA A 98 27.54 -5.91 1.97
N SER A 99 27.82 -7.18 1.69
CA SER A 99 29.01 -7.58 0.91
C SER A 99 29.00 -7.02 -0.53
N CYS A 100 27.82 -6.71 -1.07
CA CYS A 100 27.65 -6.23 -2.44
C CYS A 100 27.08 -4.80 -2.50
N HIS A 101 26.21 -4.46 -1.55
CA HIS A 101 25.49 -3.18 -1.55
C HIS A 101 26.09 -2.14 -0.61
N GLU A 102 27.15 -2.52 0.15
CA GLU A 102 27.82 -1.69 1.16
C GLU A 102 26.81 -1.14 2.18
N ASP A 103 26.24 0.03 1.91
CA ASP A 103 25.26 0.69 2.75
C ASP A 103 23.83 0.50 2.22
N VAL A 104 22.86 0.31 3.12
CA VAL A 104 21.44 0.17 2.77
C VAL A 104 20.87 1.44 2.12
N GLU A 105 21.45 2.61 2.38
CA GLU A 105 21.10 3.88 1.75
C GLU A 105 21.29 3.88 0.23
N SER A 106 22.10 2.96 -0.30
CA SER A 106 22.24 2.75 -1.75
C SER A 106 20.92 2.41 -2.45
N PHE A 107 19.92 1.92 -1.70
CA PHE A 107 18.57 1.63 -2.21
C PHE A 107 17.63 2.84 -2.21
N LYS A 108 18.12 4.03 -1.90
CA LYS A 108 17.28 5.25 -1.89
C LYS A 108 16.57 5.44 -3.23
N GLY A 109 15.25 5.61 -3.18
CA GLY A 109 14.38 5.77 -4.34
C GLY A 109 13.82 4.46 -4.90
N LEU A 110 14.44 3.31 -4.63
CA LEU A 110 14.01 2.03 -5.20
C LEU A 110 12.54 1.72 -4.90
N HIS A 111 12.11 1.89 -3.64
CA HIS A 111 10.74 1.56 -3.23
C HIS A 111 9.68 2.46 -3.90
N ALA A 112 10.03 3.70 -4.21
CA ALA A 112 9.13 4.66 -4.87
C ALA A 112 8.80 4.27 -6.32
N GLU A 113 9.67 3.49 -6.98
CA GLU A 113 9.53 3.05 -8.37
C GLU A 113 8.98 1.62 -8.51
N MET A 114 8.80 0.89 -7.38
CA MET A 114 8.37 -0.51 -7.40
C MET A 114 6.84 -0.66 -7.39
N PRO A 115 6.29 -1.64 -8.15
CA PRO A 115 6.94 -2.63 -9.03
C PRO A 115 7.49 -2.03 -10.33
N LYS A 116 8.45 -2.72 -10.95
CA LYS A 116 9.01 -2.31 -12.24
C LYS A 116 9.34 -3.50 -13.14
N VAL A 117 9.44 -3.25 -14.44
CA VAL A 117 9.96 -4.26 -15.37
C VAL A 117 11.48 -4.25 -15.27
N ASP A 118 12.04 -5.40 -14.98
CA ASP A 118 13.48 -5.59 -14.96
C ASP A 118 14.04 -5.49 -16.38
N ALA A 119 15.08 -4.69 -16.57
CA ALA A 119 15.63 -4.39 -17.88
C ALA A 119 16.39 -5.57 -18.50
N GLU A 120 16.85 -6.51 -17.68
CA GLU A 120 17.67 -7.65 -18.11
C GLU A 120 16.78 -8.83 -18.53
N SER A 121 15.78 -9.17 -17.69
CA SER A 121 14.85 -10.27 -17.94
C SER A 121 13.63 -9.85 -18.76
N GLY A 122 13.24 -8.60 -18.73
CA GLY A 122 11.99 -8.11 -19.31
C GLY A 122 10.74 -8.49 -18.51
N GLU A 123 10.89 -9.06 -17.32
CA GLU A 123 9.80 -9.51 -16.46
C GLU A 123 9.40 -8.43 -15.43
N LEU A 124 8.14 -8.43 -15.04
CA LEU A 124 7.66 -7.59 -13.95
C LEU A 124 8.15 -8.16 -12.61
N VAL A 125 8.88 -7.35 -11.86
CA VAL A 125 9.42 -7.71 -10.54
C VAL A 125 8.91 -6.79 -9.45
N VAL A 126 8.74 -7.34 -8.28
CA VAL A 126 8.46 -6.63 -7.02
C VAL A 126 9.66 -6.74 -6.08
N MET A 127 9.62 -6.06 -4.94
CA MET A 127 10.75 -6.00 -4.01
C MET A 127 11.16 -7.39 -3.52
N GLU A 128 10.20 -8.25 -3.22
CA GLU A 128 10.46 -9.62 -2.75
C GLU A 128 11.18 -10.48 -3.78
N ASP A 129 10.91 -10.26 -5.08
CA ASP A 129 11.65 -10.94 -6.17
C ASP A 129 13.12 -10.53 -6.15
N LEU A 130 13.40 -9.23 -6.09
CA LEU A 130 14.78 -8.70 -6.09
C LEU A 130 15.58 -9.25 -4.90
N ILE A 131 14.97 -9.29 -3.71
CA ILE A 131 15.61 -9.83 -2.51
C ILE A 131 15.90 -11.33 -2.70
N ASN A 132 14.93 -12.12 -3.17
CA ASN A 132 15.11 -13.55 -3.34
C ASN A 132 16.08 -13.89 -4.48
N THR A 133 16.09 -13.12 -5.56
CA THR A 133 17.10 -13.27 -6.64
C THR A 133 18.50 -13.05 -6.10
N CYS A 134 18.73 -12.01 -5.30
CA CYS A 134 20.01 -11.80 -4.62
C CYS A 134 20.38 -12.98 -3.73
N ARG A 135 19.43 -13.46 -2.91
CA ARG A 135 19.67 -14.58 -1.99
C ARG A 135 20.04 -15.86 -2.74
N THR A 136 19.25 -16.22 -3.74
CA THR A 136 19.44 -17.51 -4.44
C THR A 136 20.60 -17.51 -5.43
N GLU A 137 20.80 -16.41 -6.16
CA GLU A 137 21.79 -16.37 -7.25
C GLU A 137 23.15 -15.80 -6.84
N ARG A 138 23.18 -14.87 -5.85
CA ARG A 138 24.41 -14.18 -5.47
C ARG A 138 24.98 -14.67 -4.14
N MET A 139 24.11 -15.07 -3.22
CA MET A 139 24.50 -15.59 -1.90
C MET A 139 24.51 -17.14 -1.87
N GLU A 140 23.86 -17.79 -2.84
CA GLU A 140 23.61 -19.25 -2.84
C GLU A 140 22.91 -19.69 -1.54
N ALA A 141 21.96 -18.85 -1.08
CA ALA A 141 21.14 -19.07 0.09
C ALA A 141 19.72 -19.52 -0.30
N GLU A 142 18.98 -20.08 0.65
CA GLU A 142 17.57 -20.40 0.42
C GLU A 142 16.73 -19.11 0.27
N ALA A 143 15.74 -19.18 -0.64
CA ALA A 143 14.76 -18.09 -0.79
C ALA A 143 13.95 -17.92 0.51
N TRP A 144 13.73 -16.71 0.92
CA TRP A 144 12.80 -16.42 2.01
C TRP A 144 11.35 -16.59 1.58
N LYS A 145 10.51 -17.02 2.51
CA LYS A 145 9.06 -17.07 2.28
C LYS A 145 8.54 -15.65 2.02
N TRP A 146 7.71 -15.50 0.98
CA TRP A 146 7.18 -14.23 0.50
C TRP A 146 6.65 -13.31 1.62
N SER A 147 5.70 -13.81 2.41
CA SER A 147 5.17 -13.09 3.59
C SER A 147 5.83 -13.54 4.89
N GLY A 148 7.09 -14.02 4.84
CA GLY A 148 7.89 -14.35 6.02
C GLY A 148 8.33 -13.09 6.78
N ALA A 149 8.64 -13.25 8.06
CA ALA A 149 9.05 -12.11 8.89
C ALA A 149 10.32 -11.45 8.35
N ASP A 150 11.35 -12.25 8.03
CA ASP A 150 12.64 -11.76 7.54
C ASP A 150 12.49 -11.03 6.19
N MET A 151 11.68 -11.58 5.27
CA MET A 151 11.39 -10.93 3.99
C MET A 151 10.74 -9.58 4.21
N GLN A 152 9.69 -9.51 5.02
CA GLN A 152 8.95 -8.26 5.19
C GLN A 152 9.74 -7.23 6.03
N ALA A 153 10.58 -7.67 6.94
CA ALA A 153 11.52 -6.83 7.64
C ALA A 153 12.54 -6.20 6.67
N MET A 154 13.12 -7.00 5.78
CA MET A 154 14.05 -6.51 4.75
C MET A 154 13.38 -5.55 3.76
N VAL A 155 12.16 -5.86 3.30
CA VAL A 155 11.38 -4.93 2.44
C VAL A 155 11.12 -3.61 3.17
N ALA A 156 10.84 -3.65 4.49
CA ALA A 156 10.64 -2.44 5.29
C ALA A 156 11.94 -1.63 5.44
N LEU A 157 13.07 -2.27 5.70
CA LEU A 157 14.37 -1.61 5.80
C LEU A 157 14.77 -0.91 4.49
N ILE A 158 14.63 -1.61 3.36
CA ILE A 158 14.90 -1.04 2.03
C ILE A 158 13.89 0.07 1.72
N GLY A 159 12.62 -0.16 2.01
CA GLY A 159 11.54 0.82 1.78
C GLY A 159 11.73 2.10 2.58
N LEU A 160 12.23 2.00 3.81
CA LEU A 160 12.55 3.14 4.68
C LEU A 160 13.53 4.12 4.01
N GLN A 161 14.46 3.63 3.17
CA GLN A 161 15.42 4.49 2.46
C GLN A 161 14.74 5.42 1.44
N SER A 162 13.50 5.12 1.06
CA SER A 162 12.72 5.94 0.13
C SER A 162 11.61 6.75 0.84
N ARG A 163 11.50 6.67 2.18
CA ARG A 163 10.43 7.33 2.94
C ARG A 163 10.45 8.85 2.68
N GLY A 164 9.27 9.43 2.47
CA GLY A 164 9.08 10.84 2.08
C GLY A 164 9.20 11.09 0.58
N MET A 165 9.81 10.20 -0.20
CA MET A 165 9.89 10.35 -1.66
C MET A 165 8.52 10.04 -2.30
N PRO A 166 8.10 10.80 -3.33
CA PRO A 166 6.86 10.51 -4.03
C PRO A 166 6.95 9.18 -4.80
N MET A 167 5.89 8.39 -4.73
CA MET A 167 5.69 7.22 -5.58
C MET A 167 5.71 7.63 -7.05
N SER A 168 6.42 6.88 -7.88
CA SER A 168 6.62 7.15 -9.31
C SER A 168 6.72 5.84 -10.09
N VAL A 169 5.67 5.04 -10.02
CA VAL A 169 5.60 3.72 -10.67
C VAL A 169 5.29 3.90 -12.15
N ALA A 170 6.12 3.34 -13.02
CA ALA A 170 5.94 3.40 -14.47
C ALA A 170 4.79 2.49 -14.93
N ILE A 171 3.93 3.00 -15.83
CA ILE A 171 2.75 2.28 -16.35
C ILE A 171 2.76 2.13 -17.86
N ASP A 172 3.77 2.66 -18.53
CA ASP A 172 3.92 2.68 -19.98
C ASP A 172 5.08 1.78 -20.47
N GLY A 173 5.31 1.77 -21.75
CA GLY A 173 6.38 0.98 -22.35
C GLY A 173 6.24 -0.50 -22.03
N ALA A 174 7.31 -1.10 -21.49
CA ALA A 174 7.33 -2.53 -21.11
C ALA A 174 6.37 -2.87 -19.96
N ALA A 175 6.00 -1.90 -19.13
CA ALA A 175 5.07 -2.10 -18.02
C ALA A 175 3.60 -2.16 -18.45
N ALA A 176 3.24 -1.58 -19.60
CA ALA A 176 1.86 -1.42 -20.04
C ALA A 176 1.05 -2.72 -20.08
N PRO A 177 1.53 -3.86 -20.61
CA PRO A 177 0.77 -5.10 -20.63
C PRO A 177 0.42 -5.61 -19.22
N TYR A 178 1.37 -5.51 -18.30
CA TYR A 178 1.17 -5.92 -16.90
C TYR A 178 0.21 -4.97 -16.18
N TRP A 179 0.33 -3.67 -16.47
CA TRP A 179 -0.56 -2.67 -15.89
C TRP A 179 -2.02 -2.89 -16.32
N GLU A 180 -2.27 -3.15 -17.61
CA GLU A 180 -3.61 -3.46 -18.12
C GLU A 180 -4.17 -4.75 -17.48
N GLN A 181 -3.36 -5.79 -17.33
CA GLN A 181 -3.75 -7.00 -16.61
C GLN A 181 -4.13 -6.71 -15.16
N GLY A 182 -3.32 -5.92 -14.46
CA GLY A 182 -3.60 -5.52 -13.08
C GLY A 182 -4.87 -4.68 -12.96
N LYS A 183 -5.12 -3.78 -13.92
CA LYS A 183 -6.34 -2.97 -14.03
C LYS A 183 -7.56 -3.88 -14.22
N GLU A 184 -7.52 -4.82 -15.14
CA GLU A 184 -8.61 -5.77 -15.34
C GLU A 184 -8.94 -6.54 -14.06
N MET A 185 -7.89 -7.03 -13.37
CA MET A 185 -8.06 -7.74 -12.09
C MET A 185 -8.69 -6.85 -11.00
N TYR A 186 -8.31 -5.58 -10.94
CA TYR A 186 -8.81 -4.65 -9.94
C TYR A 186 -10.32 -4.40 -10.07
N TYR A 187 -10.84 -4.38 -11.31
CA TYR A 187 -12.27 -4.19 -11.59
C TYR A 187 -13.05 -5.50 -11.71
N THR A 188 -12.36 -6.65 -11.79
CA THR A 188 -13.02 -7.97 -11.85
C THR A 188 -13.70 -8.27 -10.51
N ARG A 189 -14.94 -8.76 -10.59
CA ARG A 189 -15.72 -9.20 -9.43
C ARG A 189 -15.37 -10.63 -9.08
N TYR A 190 -15.05 -10.86 -7.82
CA TYR A 190 -14.60 -12.15 -7.30
C TYR A 190 -15.64 -12.76 -6.35
N GLY A 191 -15.66 -14.09 -6.35
CA GLY A 191 -16.30 -14.93 -5.34
C GLY A 191 -17.84 -14.83 -5.31
N GLN A 192 -18.37 -15.42 -4.26
CA GLN A 192 -19.82 -15.48 -4.07
C GLN A 192 -20.48 -14.13 -3.77
N LEU A 193 -19.68 -13.15 -3.34
CA LEU A 193 -20.17 -11.81 -3.06
C LEU A 193 -20.08 -10.88 -4.27
N GLU A 194 -19.46 -11.34 -5.35
CA GLU A 194 -19.29 -10.58 -6.60
C GLU A 194 -18.77 -9.15 -6.37
N LEU A 195 -17.72 -9.02 -5.54
CA LEU A 195 -17.10 -7.74 -5.21
C LEU A 195 -15.72 -7.63 -5.86
N SER A 196 -15.45 -6.47 -6.46
CA SER A 196 -14.14 -6.09 -6.97
C SER A 196 -13.39 -5.21 -5.96
N CYS A 197 -12.11 -4.95 -6.23
CA CYS A 197 -11.34 -3.98 -5.44
C CYS A 197 -11.98 -2.58 -5.52
N ALA A 198 -12.42 -2.17 -6.72
CA ALA A 198 -13.07 -0.89 -6.96
C ALA A 198 -14.34 -0.70 -6.12
N ASN A 199 -15.17 -1.74 -5.93
CA ASN A 199 -16.38 -1.61 -5.11
C ASN A 199 -16.07 -1.15 -3.67
N CYS A 200 -14.95 -1.56 -3.09
CA CYS A 200 -14.55 -1.13 -1.76
C CYS A 200 -13.73 0.18 -1.79
N HIS A 201 -12.79 0.29 -2.71
CA HIS A 201 -11.73 1.31 -2.67
C HIS A 201 -11.98 2.55 -3.55
N GLU A 202 -13.01 2.51 -4.41
CA GLU A 202 -13.45 3.66 -5.22
C GLU A 202 -14.91 4.04 -4.89
N GLU A 203 -15.82 3.06 -4.88
CA GLU A 203 -17.26 3.35 -4.71
C GLU A 203 -17.64 3.55 -3.23
N ASN A 204 -16.91 2.93 -2.30
CA ASN A 204 -17.26 2.87 -0.88
C ASN A 204 -16.13 3.28 0.07
N TRP A 205 -15.07 3.94 -0.42
CA TRP A 205 -14.05 4.47 0.49
C TRP A 205 -14.66 5.49 1.47
N GLY A 206 -14.10 5.62 2.65
CA GLY A 206 -14.63 6.44 3.73
C GLY A 206 -15.77 5.79 4.54
N ASN A 207 -16.41 4.75 4.00
CA ASN A 207 -17.43 4.01 4.74
C ASN A 207 -16.80 3.01 5.72
N MET A 208 -17.57 2.65 6.75
CA MET A 208 -17.17 1.63 7.71
C MET A 208 -17.48 0.24 7.19
N ILE A 209 -16.50 -0.66 7.30
CA ILE A 209 -16.70 -2.10 7.18
C ILE A 209 -16.36 -2.76 8.53
N ARG A 210 -17.39 -3.17 9.28
CA ARG A 210 -17.23 -3.57 10.69
C ARG A 210 -16.66 -2.41 11.51
N ALA A 211 -15.50 -2.58 12.14
CA ALA A 211 -14.81 -1.56 12.93
C ALA A 211 -13.61 -0.94 12.21
N ASP A 212 -13.60 -0.95 10.88
CA ASP A 212 -12.48 -0.44 10.08
C ASP A 212 -13.00 0.44 8.95
N HIS A 213 -12.33 1.57 8.66
CA HIS A 213 -12.64 2.40 7.52
C HIS A 213 -12.10 1.78 6.23
N LEU A 214 -12.90 1.78 5.18
CA LEU A 214 -12.45 1.50 3.83
C LEU A 214 -11.62 2.68 3.33
N SER A 215 -10.33 2.49 3.14
CA SER A 215 -9.47 3.46 2.47
C SER A 215 -9.61 3.38 0.96
N GLN A 216 -8.99 4.30 0.23
CA GLN A 216 -8.88 4.22 -1.23
C GLN A 216 -7.93 3.12 -1.74
N GLY A 217 -7.33 2.32 -0.84
CA GLY A 217 -6.50 1.17 -1.19
C GLY A 217 -5.07 1.50 -1.63
N MET A 218 -4.58 2.70 -1.34
CA MET A 218 -3.21 3.10 -1.67
C MET A 218 -2.19 2.25 -0.90
N THR A 219 -1.09 1.87 -1.57
CA THR A 219 -0.08 0.94 -1.03
C THR A 219 1.27 1.57 -0.73
N ASN A 220 1.35 2.88 -0.73
CA ASN A 220 2.56 3.67 -0.45
C ASN A 220 3.16 3.44 0.96
N GLY A 221 2.40 2.88 1.89
CA GLY A 221 2.86 2.54 3.25
C GLY A 221 3.23 1.07 3.47
N PHE A 222 3.25 0.23 2.42
CA PHE A 222 3.61 -1.19 2.56
C PHE A 222 5.12 -1.45 2.50
N PRO A 223 5.61 -2.49 3.27
CA PRO A 223 4.83 -3.34 4.16
C PRO A 223 4.28 -2.56 5.34
N THR A 224 3.07 -2.90 5.78
CA THR A 224 2.44 -2.23 6.92
C THR A 224 2.48 -3.11 8.16
N TYR A 225 2.73 -2.50 9.33
CA TYR A 225 2.48 -3.17 10.59
C TYR A 225 0.97 -3.19 10.87
N ARG A 226 0.42 -4.39 10.99
CA ARG A 226 -1.00 -4.56 11.34
C ARG A 226 -1.17 -4.87 12.81
N LEU A 227 -1.82 -3.94 13.54
CA LEU A 227 -2.06 -4.06 14.98
C LEU A 227 -2.78 -5.37 15.34
N LYS A 228 -3.79 -5.78 14.56
CA LYS A 228 -4.54 -7.05 14.79
C LYS A 228 -3.69 -8.31 14.67
N GLN A 229 -2.56 -8.23 13.99
CA GLN A 229 -1.71 -9.39 13.69
C GLN A 229 -0.32 -9.27 14.32
N ALA A 230 -0.01 -8.12 14.90
CA ALA A 230 1.28 -7.79 15.51
C ALA A 230 2.48 -8.15 14.62
N LYS A 231 2.39 -7.86 13.31
CA LYS A 231 3.44 -8.15 12.33
C LYS A 231 3.35 -7.27 11.08
N LEU A 232 4.42 -7.23 10.31
CA LEU A 232 4.44 -6.66 8.98
C LEU A 232 3.66 -7.53 7.99
N ILE A 233 2.91 -6.88 7.09
CA ILE A 233 2.07 -7.52 6.08
C ILE A 233 2.48 -7.03 4.70
N SER A 234 2.73 -7.97 3.77
CA SER A 234 3.00 -7.67 2.36
C SER A 234 1.73 -7.23 1.62
N ARG A 235 1.91 -6.59 0.47
CA ARG A 235 0.80 -6.26 -0.46
C ARG A 235 0.06 -7.52 -0.89
N HIS A 236 0.78 -8.58 -1.31
CA HIS A 236 0.17 -9.85 -1.72
C HIS A 236 -0.63 -10.53 -0.61
N ASN A 237 -0.13 -10.49 0.64
CA ASN A 237 -0.90 -11.01 1.78
C ASN A 237 -2.20 -10.22 1.97
N ARG A 238 -2.16 -8.90 1.76
CA ARG A 238 -3.36 -8.07 1.82
C ARG A 238 -4.35 -8.39 0.71
N PHE A 239 -3.88 -8.56 -0.53
CA PHE A 239 -4.73 -8.93 -1.67
C PHE A 239 -5.42 -10.27 -1.44
N ARG A 240 -4.68 -11.27 -0.95
CA ARG A 240 -5.24 -12.58 -0.54
C ARG A 240 -6.38 -12.42 0.46
N GLY A 241 -6.19 -11.55 1.46
CA GLY A 241 -7.21 -11.26 2.45
C GLY A 241 -8.48 -10.70 1.83
N CYS A 242 -8.34 -9.69 0.97
CA CYS A 242 -9.47 -9.05 0.30
C CYS A 242 -10.23 -10.03 -0.61
N ILE A 243 -9.54 -10.78 -1.47
CA ILE A 243 -10.17 -11.77 -2.36
C ILE A 243 -10.86 -12.87 -1.56
N ARG A 244 -10.24 -13.42 -0.52
CA ARG A 244 -10.88 -14.40 0.36
C ARG A 244 -12.13 -13.84 1.04
N ASP A 245 -12.14 -12.57 1.43
CA ASP A 245 -13.29 -11.94 2.08
C ASP A 245 -14.48 -11.79 1.12
N THR A 246 -14.29 -11.86 -0.22
CA THR A 246 -15.36 -12.02 -1.22
C THR A 246 -15.86 -13.46 -1.37
N ARG A 247 -15.33 -14.41 -0.61
CA ARG A 247 -15.58 -15.86 -0.69
C ARG A 247 -15.08 -16.47 -2.01
N ALA A 248 -13.95 -16.01 -2.50
CA ALA A 248 -13.23 -16.57 -3.65
C ALA A 248 -11.99 -17.34 -3.22
N GLU A 249 -11.55 -18.25 -4.07
CA GLU A 249 -10.16 -18.72 -4.05
C GLU A 249 -9.24 -17.58 -4.45
N THR A 250 -8.10 -17.49 -3.78
CA THR A 250 -7.12 -16.44 -4.02
C THR A 250 -5.96 -16.95 -4.87
N PHE A 251 -5.27 -16.03 -5.54
CA PHE A 251 -4.00 -16.31 -6.20
C PHE A 251 -2.87 -16.57 -5.17
N ALA A 252 -1.81 -17.21 -5.59
CA ALA A 252 -0.63 -17.43 -4.78
C ALA A 252 0.15 -16.11 -4.58
N GLU A 253 0.80 -15.95 -3.42
CA GLU A 253 1.79 -14.90 -3.24
C GLU A 253 2.94 -15.11 -4.23
N GLY A 254 3.42 -14.06 -4.87
CA GLY A 254 4.45 -14.13 -5.90
C GLY A 254 3.95 -14.64 -7.26
N SER A 255 2.64 -14.80 -7.48
CA SER A 255 2.12 -15.12 -8.82
C SER A 255 2.14 -13.90 -9.74
N ASP A 256 2.14 -14.16 -11.04
CA ASP A 256 2.14 -13.10 -12.07
C ASP A 256 0.90 -12.22 -11.97
N GLU A 257 -0.24 -12.81 -11.61
CA GLU A 257 -1.49 -12.08 -11.36
C GLU A 257 -1.32 -11.07 -10.23
N PHE A 258 -0.71 -11.48 -9.13
CA PHE A 258 -0.50 -10.56 -8.01
C PHE A 258 0.59 -9.53 -8.25
N ARG A 259 1.62 -9.84 -9.05
CA ARG A 259 2.59 -8.82 -9.51
C ARG A 259 1.91 -7.76 -10.38
N ALA A 260 1.09 -8.18 -11.34
CA ALA A 260 0.33 -7.29 -12.19
C ALA A 260 -0.66 -6.42 -11.39
N LEU A 261 -1.40 -7.04 -10.45
CA LEU A 261 -2.29 -6.31 -9.55
C LEU A 261 -1.52 -5.31 -8.67
N GLU A 262 -0.34 -5.69 -8.17
CA GLU A 262 0.51 -4.81 -7.38
C GLU A 262 0.96 -3.60 -8.18
N LEU A 263 1.38 -3.78 -9.44
CA LEU A 263 1.75 -2.69 -10.34
C LEU A 263 0.61 -1.69 -10.51
N TYR A 264 -0.59 -2.18 -10.82
CA TYR A 264 -1.76 -1.32 -10.98
C TYR A 264 -2.10 -0.57 -9.69
N VAL A 265 -2.18 -1.27 -8.56
CA VAL A 265 -2.56 -0.66 -7.28
C VAL A 265 -1.49 0.31 -6.79
N ALA A 266 -0.20 0.01 -6.98
CA ALA A 266 0.89 0.92 -6.62
C ALA A 266 0.86 2.21 -7.45
N SER A 267 0.62 2.11 -8.76
CA SER A 267 0.53 3.27 -9.66
C SER A 267 -0.61 4.21 -9.32
N ARG A 268 -1.70 3.72 -8.72
CA ARG A 268 -2.81 4.57 -8.25
C ARG A 268 -2.37 5.53 -7.13
N GLY A 269 -1.30 5.20 -6.43
CA GLY A 269 -0.69 6.01 -5.38
C GLY A 269 0.42 6.94 -5.86
N ASN A 270 0.66 7.06 -7.17
CA ASN A 270 1.69 7.96 -7.69
C ASN A 270 1.46 9.40 -7.22
N GLY A 271 2.52 10.03 -6.73
CA GLY A 271 2.48 11.36 -6.13
C GLY A 271 2.35 11.36 -4.59
N LEU A 272 1.78 10.32 -3.96
CA LEU A 272 1.86 10.15 -2.50
C LEU A 272 3.27 9.78 -2.08
N SER A 273 3.73 10.26 -0.95
CA SER A 273 5.03 9.85 -0.40
C SER A 273 5.02 8.38 0.02
N VAL A 274 6.16 7.72 -0.12
CA VAL A 274 6.44 6.45 0.57
C VAL A 274 6.36 6.68 2.07
N GLU A 275 5.52 5.91 2.75
CA GLU A 275 5.32 5.97 4.22
C GLU A 275 5.93 4.78 4.96
N THR A 276 6.52 3.84 4.24
CA THR A 276 7.03 2.58 4.80
C THR A 276 8.04 2.79 5.92
N PRO A 277 7.90 2.05 7.03
CA PRO A 277 6.80 1.15 7.36
C PRO A 277 5.63 1.89 8.05
N ALA A 278 4.43 1.70 7.52
CA ALA A 278 3.22 2.33 8.06
C ALA A 278 2.54 1.45 9.14
N VAL A 279 1.71 2.08 9.98
CA VAL A 279 0.88 1.38 10.98
C VAL A 279 -0.58 1.36 10.53
N ARG A 280 -1.22 0.19 10.59
CA ARG A 280 -2.63 0.00 10.21
C ARG A 280 -3.31 -0.96 11.20
N GLN A 281 -4.65 -0.92 11.25
CA GLN A 281 -5.45 -1.80 12.12
C GLN A 281 -5.42 -3.27 11.75
#